data_e66884d51b45ab4ca964e1cd758b4747
#
_entry.id   e66884d51b45ab4ca964e1cd758b4747
#
_cell.length_a   1.000
_cell.length_b   1.000
_cell.length_c   1.000
_cell.angle_alpha   90.00
_cell.angle_beta   90.00
_cell.angle_gamma   90.00
#
_symmetry.space_group_name_H-M   'P 1'
#
loop_
_entity.id
_entity.type
_entity.pdbx_description
1 polymer ?
#
loop_
_entity_poly.entity_id
_entity_poly.type
_entity_poly.pdbx_seq_one_letter_code
_entity_poly.pdbx_strand_id
1 'polypeptide(L)'
;GPTSAIFDNSPYMSTSAFAGSTLLISPELLFQEGLISRPDLDRVPSFSPYTTEFDAVREFKDALLRQAYQNFNPLKTPEYTSFLKSSKWLDEYAIFMTLKEIFRNTGWFEWPTNIASPNRKSIQTIIDQHIGTINYYRFQQFEFYRQWQLLHQYASQKQISLIGDLPIYVSYDSADVWAHQAIFSLNRQTLRPINVSGVPPDYFSKTGQRWGNPLYNWHARDAKVQEELHNWWTARFSTLFELVDM
;
A
#
# COMPACT_ATOMS: atom_id res chain seq x y z
N GLY A 1 5.94 -1.60 2.83
CA GLY A 1 4.59 -1.18 2.43
C GLY A 1 3.80 -0.56 3.58
N PRO A 2 2.56 -0.08 3.35
CA PRO A 2 1.71 0.48 4.40
C PRO A 2 1.38 -0.57 5.46
N THR A 3 1.59 -0.23 6.72
CA THR A 3 1.30 -1.12 7.86
C THR A 3 -0.09 -0.84 8.43
N SER A 4 -0.69 -1.83 9.06
CA SER A 4 -2.02 -1.74 9.68
C SER A 4 -1.96 -2.20 11.13
N ALA A 5 -2.65 -1.49 12.02
CA ALA A 5 -2.80 -1.89 13.42
C ALA A 5 -3.50 -3.25 13.59
N ILE A 6 -4.35 -3.65 12.65
CA ILE A 6 -5.02 -4.96 12.64
C ILE A 6 -3.99 -6.12 12.58
N PHE A 7 -2.82 -5.86 12.03
CA PHE A 7 -1.73 -6.84 11.88
C PHE A 7 -0.47 -6.41 12.66
N ASP A 8 -0.64 -5.81 13.83
CA ASP A 8 0.44 -5.38 14.73
C ASP A 8 1.51 -4.51 14.03
N ASN A 9 1.10 -3.76 13.01
CA ASN A 9 1.98 -2.94 12.17
C ASN A 9 3.12 -3.72 11.50
N SER A 10 2.93 -5.03 11.26
CA SER A 10 3.90 -5.87 10.57
C SER A 10 4.14 -5.37 9.14
N PRO A 11 5.39 -5.15 8.70
CA PRO A 11 5.70 -4.75 7.33
C PRO A 11 5.39 -5.85 6.30
N TYR A 12 5.28 -7.09 6.75
CA TYR A 12 4.94 -8.26 5.90
C TYR A 12 3.44 -8.42 5.69
N MET A 13 2.60 -7.73 6.48
CA MET A 13 1.13 -7.76 6.36
C MET A 13 0.62 -6.40 5.86
N SER A 14 1.20 -5.93 4.76
CA SER A 14 0.85 -4.66 4.15
C SER A 14 -0.49 -4.71 3.41
N THR A 15 -1.17 -3.56 3.36
CA THR A 15 -2.40 -3.38 2.57
C THR A 15 -2.15 -3.28 1.05
N SER A 16 -0.90 -3.26 0.62
CA SER A 16 -0.50 -3.35 -0.79
C SER A 16 0.93 -3.87 -0.92
N ALA A 17 1.20 -4.64 -1.98
CA ALA A 17 2.51 -5.11 -2.36
C ALA A 17 3.37 -4.02 -3.05
N PHE A 18 2.74 -2.93 -3.48
CA PHE A 18 3.36 -1.85 -4.26
C PHE A 18 3.46 -0.54 -3.48
N ALA A 19 2.43 -0.19 -2.73
CA ALA A 19 2.34 1.10 -2.05
C ALA A 19 3.44 1.26 -0.98
N GLY A 20 3.94 2.49 -0.85
CA GLY A 20 4.85 2.89 0.19
C GLY A 20 4.15 3.26 1.50
N SER A 21 4.85 3.12 2.63
CA SER A 21 4.31 3.52 3.93
C SER A 21 4.31 5.04 4.09
N THR A 22 3.13 5.61 4.28
CA THR A 22 2.98 7.05 4.54
C THR A 22 3.67 7.52 5.81
N LEU A 23 3.96 6.59 6.74
CA LEU A 23 4.73 6.87 7.95
C LEU A 23 6.19 7.26 7.67
N LEU A 24 6.70 6.95 6.47
CA LEU A 24 8.06 7.31 6.05
C LEU A 24 8.13 8.67 5.32
N ILE A 25 7.00 9.29 5.00
CA ILE A 25 6.98 10.64 4.39
C ILE A 25 7.50 11.65 5.43
N SER A 26 8.53 12.43 5.08
CA SER A 26 9.11 13.46 5.95
C SER A 26 8.23 14.72 5.96
N PRO A 27 7.77 15.16 7.15
CA PRO A 27 7.10 16.45 7.29
C PRO A 27 7.99 17.64 6.91
N GLU A 28 9.30 17.54 7.16
CA GLU A 28 10.26 18.59 6.84
C GLU A 28 10.34 18.83 5.32
N LEU A 29 10.29 17.76 4.52
CA LEU A 29 10.28 17.90 3.06
C LEU A 29 8.96 18.50 2.59
N LEU A 30 7.82 18.13 3.17
CA LEU A 30 6.53 18.78 2.87
C LEU A 30 6.54 20.28 3.17
N PHE A 31 7.21 20.68 4.27
CA PHE A 31 7.39 22.09 4.62
C PHE A 31 8.32 22.81 3.63
N GLN A 32 9.44 22.23 3.27
CA GLN A 32 10.39 22.82 2.30
C GLN A 32 9.74 23.09 0.95
N GLU A 33 8.75 22.30 0.59
CA GLU A 33 7.98 22.43 -0.66
C GLU A 33 6.77 23.36 -0.54
N GLY A 34 6.56 23.93 0.65
CA GLY A 34 5.45 24.84 0.91
C GLY A 34 4.08 24.15 0.97
N LEU A 35 4.05 22.83 1.13
CA LEU A 35 2.81 22.05 1.25
C LEU A 35 2.20 22.13 2.65
N ILE A 36 3.03 22.37 3.68
CA ILE A 36 2.59 22.64 5.04
C ILE A 36 3.28 23.90 5.57
N SER A 37 2.70 24.52 6.58
CA SER A 37 3.27 25.72 7.21
C SER A 37 4.24 25.37 8.34
N ARG A 38 5.07 26.33 8.76
CA ARG A 38 5.97 26.16 9.91
C ARG A 38 5.21 25.82 11.21
N PRO A 39 4.11 26.51 11.56
CA PRO A 39 3.28 26.11 12.69
C PRO A 39 2.74 24.69 12.63
N ASP A 40 2.45 24.14 11.44
CA ASP A 40 2.01 22.77 11.32
C ASP A 40 3.16 21.79 11.64
N LEU A 41 4.36 22.09 11.15
CA LEU A 41 5.56 21.31 11.46
C LEU A 41 5.91 21.36 12.94
N ASP A 42 5.75 22.50 13.62
CA ASP A 42 6.13 22.68 15.02
C ASP A 42 5.11 22.05 16.00
N ARG A 43 3.94 21.59 15.55
CA ARG A 43 2.93 20.89 16.36
C ARG A 43 3.19 19.41 16.57
N VAL A 44 4.46 18.97 16.46
CA VAL A 44 4.82 17.57 16.67
C VAL A 44 4.49 17.16 18.11
N PRO A 45 3.71 16.08 18.32
CA PRO A 45 3.49 15.53 19.65
C PRO A 45 4.79 15.04 20.28
N SER A 46 4.82 14.98 21.60
CA SER A 46 5.93 14.33 22.30
C SER A 46 5.78 12.82 22.16
N PHE A 47 6.63 12.20 21.37
CA PHE A 47 6.69 10.75 21.20
C PHE A 47 7.70 10.12 22.16
N SER A 48 7.48 8.85 22.51
CA SER A 48 8.45 8.07 23.30
C SER A 48 9.77 7.92 22.53
N PRO A 49 10.93 8.16 23.18
CA PRO A 49 12.23 7.89 22.57
C PRO A 49 12.59 6.39 22.55
N TYR A 50 11.80 5.53 23.18
CA TYR A 50 12.10 4.11 23.37
C TYR A 50 11.20 3.17 22.57
N THR A 51 9.99 3.63 22.20
CA THR A 51 8.99 2.81 21.50
C THR A 51 8.30 3.62 20.42
N THR A 52 7.92 2.97 19.33
CA THR A 52 7.13 3.61 18.27
C THR A 52 5.65 3.55 18.63
N GLU A 53 5.06 4.71 18.84
CA GLU A 53 3.62 4.88 19.11
C GLU A 53 2.86 5.00 17.79
N PHE A 54 2.72 3.88 17.06
CA PHE A 54 2.23 3.83 15.69
C PHE A 54 0.92 4.59 15.46
N ASP A 55 -0.04 4.49 16.38
CA ASP A 55 -1.36 5.12 16.20
C ASP A 55 -1.25 6.65 16.33
N ALA A 56 -0.52 7.14 17.32
CA ALA A 56 -0.28 8.58 17.50
C ALA A 56 0.54 9.17 16.33
N VAL A 57 1.56 8.44 15.86
CA VAL A 57 2.34 8.85 14.67
C VAL A 57 1.47 8.87 13.41
N ARG A 58 0.58 7.89 13.25
CA ARG A 58 -0.33 7.81 12.11
C ARG A 58 -1.32 8.98 12.12
N GLU A 59 -1.94 9.25 13.25
CA GLU A 59 -2.88 10.38 13.41
C GLU A 59 -2.20 11.71 13.09
N PHE A 60 -1.02 11.95 13.65
CA PHE A 60 -0.24 13.16 13.39
C PHE A 60 0.12 13.30 11.91
N LYS A 61 0.67 12.25 11.29
CA LYS A 61 1.07 12.29 9.88
C LYS A 61 -0.10 12.39 8.92
N ASP A 62 -1.23 11.72 9.20
CA ASP A 62 -2.42 11.84 8.36
C ASP A 62 -2.97 13.28 8.36
N ALA A 63 -2.99 13.94 9.53
CA ALA A 63 -3.39 15.34 9.62
C ALA A 63 -2.49 16.26 8.78
N LEU A 64 -1.16 16.07 8.83
CA LEU A 64 -0.22 16.83 8.00
C LEU A 64 -0.38 16.54 6.51
N LEU A 65 -0.58 15.28 6.13
CA LEU A 65 -0.76 14.88 4.73
C LEU A 65 -2.07 15.41 4.15
N ARG A 66 -3.15 15.49 4.94
CA ARG A 66 -4.40 16.13 4.53
C ARG A 66 -4.20 17.63 4.29
N GLN A 67 -3.47 18.30 5.16
CA GLN A 67 -3.10 19.71 4.99
C GLN A 67 -2.23 19.92 3.75
N ALA A 68 -1.22 19.08 3.55
CA ALA A 68 -0.35 19.11 2.38
C ALA A 68 -1.15 18.91 1.07
N TYR A 69 -2.10 17.97 1.06
CA TYR A 69 -2.95 17.73 -0.10
C TYR A 69 -3.83 18.94 -0.46
N GLN A 70 -4.34 19.68 0.53
CA GLN A 70 -5.12 20.90 0.27
C GLN A 70 -4.30 22.00 -0.44
N ASN A 71 -3.00 22.04 -0.19
CA ASN A 71 -2.08 23.00 -0.79
C ASN A 71 -1.41 22.47 -2.07
N PHE A 72 -1.55 21.18 -2.36
CA PHE A 72 -0.95 20.55 -3.53
C PHE A 72 -1.67 20.94 -4.83
N ASN A 73 -0.88 21.34 -5.83
CA ASN A 73 -1.42 21.69 -7.14
C ASN A 73 -0.91 20.71 -8.22
N PRO A 74 -1.72 19.75 -8.63
CA PRO A 74 -1.34 18.75 -9.63
C PRO A 74 -1.01 19.35 -11.01
N LEU A 75 -1.59 20.50 -11.35
CA LEU A 75 -1.33 21.17 -12.63
C LEU A 75 0.05 21.84 -12.69
N LYS A 76 0.66 22.11 -11.54
CA LYS A 76 2.00 22.67 -11.41
C LYS A 76 3.07 21.61 -11.15
N THR A 77 2.71 20.34 -11.14
CA THR A 77 3.60 19.22 -10.79
C THR A 77 3.57 18.17 -11.92
N PRO A 78 4.33 18.37 -13.01
CA PRO A 78 4.35 17.44 -14.15
C PRO A 78 4.74 16.02 -13.77
N GLU A 79 5.60 15.88 -12.76
CA GLU A 79 6.06 14.59 -12.20
C GLU A 79 4.90 13.78 -11.64
N TYR A 80 3.92 14.44 -11.05
CA TYR A 80 2.70 13.78 -10.56
C TYR A 80 1.93 13.12 -11.70
N THR A 81 1.77 13.83 -12.82
CA THR A 81 1.09 13.28 -14.01
C THR A 81 1.85 12.08 -14.58
N SER A 82 3.18 12.13 -14.59
CA SER A 82 4.02 11.02 -15.03
C SER A 82 3.91 9.82 -14.10
N PHE A 83 3.93 10.05 -12.78
CA PHE A 83 3.74 9.02 -11.77
C PHE A 83 2.38 8.32 -11.91
N LEU A 84 1.28 9.07 -12.10
CA LEU A 84 -0.05 8.49 -12.32
C LEU A 84 -0.10 7.57 -13.55
N LYS A 85 0.64 7.91 -14.61
CA LYS A 85 0.67 7.11 -15.86
C LYS A 85 1.52 5.85 -15.72
N SER A 86 2.63 5.91 -15.00
CA SER A 86 3.55 4.78 -14.83
C SER A 86 3.07 3.78 -13.79
N SER A 87 2.39 4.23 -12.74
CA SER A 87 1.99 3.42 -11.59
C SER A 87 0.61 2.80 -11.78
N LYS A 88 0.52 1.72 -12.57
CA LYS A 88 -0.76 1.07 -12.92
C LYS A 88 -1.52 0.51 -11.71
N TRP A 89 -0.82 0.12 -10.66
CA TRP A 89 -1.38 -0.40 -9.41
C TRP A 89 -2.06 0.67 -8.55
N LEU A 90 -1.74 1.95 -8.81
CA LEU A 90 -2.07 3.06 -7.92
C LEU A 90 -3.59 3.32 -7.82
N ASP A 91 -4.31 3.16 -8.92
CA ASP A 91 -5.76 3.39 -8.94
C ASP A 91 -6.49 2.34 -8.11
N GLU A 92 -6.12 1.07 -8.23
CA GLU A 92 -6.68 -0.03 -7.43
C GLU A 92 -6.41 0.18 -5.94
N TYR A 93 -5.19 0.55 -5.58
CA TYR A 93 -4.83 0.89 -4.21
C TYR A 93 -5.62 2.08 -3.67
N ALA A 94 -5.71 3.18 -4.41
CA ALA A 94 -6.41 4.39 -3.98
C ALA A 94 -7.92 4.16 -3.81
N ILE A 95 -8.54 3.38 -4.70
CA ILE A 95 -9.94 2.97 -4.58
C ILE A 95 -10.13 2.06 -3.36
N PHE A 96 -9.26 1.05 -3.19
CA PHE A 96 -9.30 0.16 -2.03
C PHE A 96 -9.21 0.92 -0.71
N MET A 97 -8.26 1.84 -0.57
CA MET A 97 -8.10 2.66 0.64
C MET A 97 -9.30 3.58 0.87
N THR A 98 -9.90 4.12 -0.19
CA THR A 98 -11.14 4.88 -0.10
C THR A 98 -12.30 4.01 0.42
N LEU A 99 -12.41 2.79 -0.08
CA LEU A 99 -13.41 1.83 0.41
C LEU A 99 -13.14 1.42 1.87
N LYS A 100 -11.87 1.28 2.28
CA LYS A 100 -11.51 1.07 3.68
C LYS A 100 -12.01 2.20 4.59
N GLU A 101 -11.93 3.46 4.16
CA GLU A 101 -12.52 4.59 4.92
C GLU A 101 -14.05 4.46 4.98
N ILE A 102 -14.73 4.25 3.85
CA ILE A 102 -16.19 4.14 3.76
C ILE A 102 -16.71 3.02 4.68
N PHE A 103 -16.05 1.87 4.65
CA PHE A 103 -16.42 0.70 5.45
C PHE A 103 -15.68 0.59 6.79
N ARG A 104 -15.14 1.71 7.31
CA ARG A 104 -14.55 1.81 8.65
C ARG A 104 -13.49 0.73 8.93
N ASN A 105 -12.61 0.50 7.97
CA ASN A 105 -11.52 -0.48 8.02
C ASN A 105 -11.95 -1.94 8.17
N THR A 106 -13.21 -2.31 7.94
CA THR A 106 -13.59 -3.73 7.85
C THR A 106 -12.86 -4.42 6.71
N GLY A 107 -12.67 -5.72 6.81
CA GLY A 107 -12.04 -6.52 5.75
C GLY A 107 -12.86 -6.47 4.46
N TRP A 108 -12.19 -6.39 3.30
CA TRP A 108 -12.87 -6.29 2.01
C TRP A 108 -13.84 -7.46 1.74
N PHE A 109 -13.56 -8.62 2.31
CA PHE A 109 -14.40 -9.83 2.20
C PHE A 109 -15.71 -9.75 3.02
N GLU A 110 -15.89 -8.71 3.81
CA GLU A 110 -17.10 -8.38 4.54
C GLU A 110 -17.91 -7.25 3.89
N TRP A 111 -17.39 -6.66 2.81
CA TRP A 111 -18.09 -5.61 2.08
C TRP A 111 -19.29 -6.16 1.30
N PRO A 112 -20.24 -5.31 0.88
CA PRO A 112 -21.32 -5.73 -0.01
C PRO A 112 -20.78 -6.46 -1.24
N THR A 113 -21.46 -7.51 -1.68
CA THR A 113 -20.96 -8.43 -2.73
C THR A 113 -20.53 -7.73 -4.01
N ASN A 114 -21.24 -6.68 -4.43
CA ASN A 114 -20.92 -5.90 -5.62
C ASN A 114 -19.68 -5.01 -5.44
N ILE A 115 -19.16 -4.87 -4.22
CA ILE A 115 -17.93 -4.15 -3.89
C ILE A 115 -16.82 -5.15 -3.53
N ALA A 116 -17.14 -6.20 -2.78
CA ALA A 116 -16.20 -7.26 -2.44
C ALA A 116 -15.74 -8.04 -3.68
N SER A 117 -16.63 -8.25 -4.67
CA SER A 117 -16.29 -8.79 -6.00
C SER A 117 -16.62 -7.72 -7.04
N PRO A 118 -15.71 -6.76 -7.24
CA PRO A 118 -16.03 -5.54 -7.95
C PRO A 118 -16.30 -5.79 -9.43
N ASN A 119 -17.31 -5.10 -9.94
CA ASN A 119 -17.53 -4.96 -11.37
C ASN A 119 -17.32 -3.49 -11.80
N ARG A 120 -17.10 -3.27 -13.09
CA ARG A 120 -16.80 -1.95 -13.63
C ARG A 120 -17.83 -0.87 -13.24
N LYS A 121 -19.12 -1.22 -13.16
CA LYS A 121 -20.19 -0.27 -12.86
C LYS A 121 -20.14 0.16 -11.38
N SER A 122 -19.99 -0.78 -10.44
CA SER A 122 -19.92 -0.45 -9.01
C SER A 122 -18.68 0.38 -8.68
N ILE A 123 -17.55 0.05 -9.29
CA ILE A 123 -16.30 0.83 -9.12
C ILE A 123 -16.45 2.24 -9.71
N GLN A 124 -17.05 2.38 -10.90
CA GLN A 124 -17.24 3.72 -11.48
C GLN A 124 -18.10 4.60 -10.58
N THR A 125 -19.17 4.08 -9.98
CA THR A 125 -19.99 4.83 -9.03
C THR A 125 -19.18 5.33 -7.83
N ILE A 126 -18.28 4.49 -7.28
CA ILE A 126 -17.40 4.88 -6.17
C ILE A 126 -16.43 5.98 -6.60
N ILE A 127 -15.83 5.85 -7.78
CA ILE A 127 -14.91 6.86 -8.34
C ILE A 127 -15.62 8.20 -8.45
N ASP A 128 -16.82 8.23 -9.06
CA ASP A 128 -17.57 9.45 -9.30
C ASP A 128 -17.95 10.17 -7.98
N GLN A 129 -18.27 9.41 -6.95
CA GLN A 129 -18.69 9.96 -5.65
C GLN A 129 -17.53 10.35 -4.73
N HIS A 130 -16.36 9.72 -4.87
CA HIS A 130 -15.24 9.82 -3.93
C HIS A 130 -13.92 10.22 -4.56
N ILE A 131 -13.94 10.86 -5.73
CA ILE A 131 -12.72 11.21 -6.47
C ILE A 131 -11.71 12.03 -5.66
N GLY A 132 -12.20 12.90 -4.75
CA GLY A 132 -11.35 13.69 -3.85
C GLY A 132 -10.53 12.82 -2.91
N THR A 133 -11.15 11.79 -2.29
CA THR A 133 -10.47 10.84 -1.40
C THR A 133 -9.52 9.95 -2.19
N ILE A 134 -9.91 9.48 -3.38
CA ILE A 134 -9.05 8.70 -4.27
C ILE A 134 -7.79 9.51 -4.63
N ASN A 135 -7.96 10.78 -4.99
CA ASN A 135 -6.83 11.66 -5.33
C ASN A 135 -5.93 11.96 -4.11
N TYR A 136 -6.49 11.99 -2.91
CA TYR A 136 -5.70 12.09 -1.69
C TYR A 136 -4.77 10.88 -1.51
N TYR A 137 -5.26 9.66 -1.70
CA TYR A 137 -4.42 8.46 -1.64
C TYR A 137 -3.38 8.39 -2.77
N ARG A 138 -3.72 8.86 -3.98
CA ARG A 138 -2.75 9.01 -5.07
C ARG A 138 -1.64 10.01 -4.73
N PHE A 139 -2.00 11.14 -4.13
CA PHE A 139 -1.05 12.15 -3.67
C PHE A 139 -0.11 11.59 -2.60
N GLN A 140 -0.62 10.85 -1.61
CA GLN A 140 0.22 10.25 -0.57
C GLN A 140 1.29 9.33 -1.18
N GLN A 141 0.91 8.51 -2.16
CA GLN A 141 1.85 7.61 -2.81
C GLN A 141 2.86 8.37 -3.67
N PHE A 142 2.43 9.41 -4.37
CA PHE A 142 3.33 10.28 -5.10
C PHE A 142 4.39 10.89 -4.17
N GLU A 143 4.00 11.44 -3.03
CA GLU A 143 4.92 12.01 -2.05
C GLU A 143 5.89 10.98 -1.49
N PHE A 144 5.42 9.77 -1.18
CA PHE A 144 6.30 8.70 -0.74
C PHE A 144 7.36 8.38 -1.80
N TYR A 145 6.95 8.10 -3.04
CA TYR A 145 7.87 7.72 -4.11
C TYR A 145 8.85 8.82 -4.46
N ARG A 146 8.39 10.07 -4.50
CA ARG A 146 9.23 11.23 -4.76
C ARG A 146 10.31 11.41 -3.67
N GLN A 147 9.93 11.35 -2.40
CA GLN A 147 10.88 11.47 -1.29
C GLN A 147 11.82 10.28 -1.21
N TRP A 148 11.32 9.06 -1.52
CA TRP A 148 12.16 7.88 -1.58
C TRP A 148 13.22 7.98 -2.68
N GLN A 149 12.86 8.48 -3.87
CA GLN A 149 13.81 8.71 -4.96
C GLN A 149 14.90 9.70 -4.57
N LEU A 150 14.57 10.77 -3.85
CA LEU A 150 15.57 11.73 -3.33
C LEU A 150 16.54 11.05 -2.36
N LEU A 151 16.03 10.20 -1.47
CA LEU A 151 16.85 9.42 -0.54
C LEU A 151 17.76 8.43 -1.29
N HIS A 152 17.21 7.70 -2.26
CA HIS A 152 17.96 6.74 -3.08
C HIS A 152 19.08 7.41 -3.89
N GLN A 153 18.78 8.57 -4.50
CA GLN A 153 19.80 9.37 -5.19
C GLN A 153 20.90 9.85 -4.24
N TYR A 154 20.54 10.29 -3.04
CA TYR A 154 21.52 10.69 -2.03
C TYR A 154 22.41 9.52 -1.60
N ALA A 155 21.83 8.33 -1.35
CA ALA A 155 22.56 7.12 -1.01
C ALA A 155 23.55 6.75 -2.13
N SER A 156 23.10 6.74 -3.39
CA SER A 156 23.94 6.47 -4.56
C SER A 156 25.12 7.45 -4.69
N GLN A 157 24.91 8.75 -4.47
CA GLN A 157 25.98 9.74 -4.45
C GLN A 157 27.02 9.49 -3.35
N LYS A 158 26.60 8.81 -2.27
CA LYS A 158 27.49 8.40 -1.18
C LYS A 158 28.05 6.98 -1.36
N GLN A 159 27.81 6.36 -2.51
CA GLN A 159 28.21 4.97 -2.79
C GLN A 159 27.63 3.96 -1.80
N ILE A 160 26.42 4.22 -1.31
CA ILE A 160 25.66 3.32 -0.42
C ILE A 160 24.57 2.66 -1.25
N SER A 161 24.60 1.33 -1.32
CA SER A 161 23.54 0.53 -1.95
C SER A 161 22.43 0.23 -0.95
N LEU A 162 21.18 0.37 -1.40
CA LEU A 162 19.99 -0.01 -0.64
C LEU A 162 19.62 -1.45 -0.98
N ILE A 163 19.56 -2.30 0.05
CA ILE A 163 19.09 -3.68 -0.08
C ILE A 163 17.64 -3.74 0.39
N GLY A 164 16.77 -4.25 -0.48
CA GLY A 164 15.35 -4.44 -0.17
C GLY A 164 15.03 -5.87 0.24
N ASP A 165 13.86 -6.04 0.85
CA ASP A 165 13.25 -7.32 1.12
C ASP A 165 11.91 -7.41 0.38
N LEU A 166 11.66 -8.54 -0.27
CA LEU A 166 10.41 -8.81 -1.00
C LEU A 166 9.60 -9.88 -0.25
N PRO A 167 8.62 -9.50 0.56
CA PRO A 167 7.72 -10.47 1.18
C PRO A 167 7.07 -11.35 0.11
N ILE A 168 7.20 -12.68 0.20
CA ILE A 168 6.65 -13.60 -0.80
C ILE A 168 5.13 -13.50 -0.85
N TYR A 169 4.47 -13.45 0.30
CA TYR A 169 3.03 -13.39 0.41
C TYR A 169 2.54 -11.96 0.62
N VAL A 170 1.27 -11.73 0.32
CA VAL A 170 0.56 -10.46 0.57
C VAL A 170 -0.52 -10.67 1.63
N SER A 171 -0.90 -9.61 2.32
CA SER A 171 -2.00 -9.67 3.28
C SER A 171 -3.30 -10.06 2.56
N TYR A 172 -4.12 -10.90 3.20
CA TYR A 172 -5.45 -11.21 2.69
C TYR A 172 -6.31 -9.94 2.59
N ASP A 173 -6.22 -9.03 3.56
CA ASP A 173 -6.89 -7.73 3.52
C ASP A 173 -5.98 -6.69 2.84
N SER A 174 -5.82 -6.82 1.53
CA SER A 174 -5.01 -5.92 0.69
C SER A 174 -5.71 -5.58 -0.61
N ALA A 175 -5.29 -4.47 -1.21
CA ALA A 175 -5.71 -4.05 -2.54
C ALA A 175 -5.41 -5.12 -3.60
N ASP A 176 -4.27 -5.79 -3.47
CA ASP A 176 -3.82 -6.84 -4.38
C ASP A 176 -4.79 -8.02 -4.42
N VAL A 177 -5.17 -8.54 -3.24
CA VAL A 177 -6.09 -9.68 -3.18
C VAL A 177 -7.49 -9.28 -3.59
N TRP A 178 -7.95 -8.09 -3.21
CA TRP A 178 -9.25 -7.56 -3.60
C TRP A 178 -9.37 -7.36 -5.12
N ALA A 179 -8.38 -6.73 -5.76
CA ALA A 179 -8.42 -6.43 -7.19
C ALA A 179 -8.15 -7.66 -8.07
N HIS A 180 -7.28 -8.56 -7.62
CA HIS A 180 -6.76 -9.70 -8.41
C HIS A 180 -7.17 -11.05 -7.82
N GLN A 181 -8.43 -11.23 -7.41
CA GLN A 181 -8.90 -12.44 -6.73
C GLN A 181 -8.58 -13.74 -7.47
N ALA A 182 -8.55 -13.72 -8.80
CA ALA A 182 -8.32 -14.91 -9.63
C ALA A 182 -6.91 -15.50 -9.49
N ILE A 183 -5.90 -14.65 -9.21
CA ILE A 183 -4.52 -15.11 -9.04
C ILE A 183 -4.23 -15.70 -7.66
N PHE A 184 -5.19 -15.61 -6.73
CA PHE A 184 -5.10 -16.19 -5.39
C PHE A 184 -6.01 -17.40 -5.22
N SER A 185 -5.60 -18.33 -4.36
CA SER A 185 -6.37 -19.53 -4.03
C SER A 185 -7.52 -19.22 -3.07
N LEU A 186 -8.59 -18.62 -3.60
CA LEU A 186 -9.79 -18.22 -2.87
C LEU A 186 -10.98 -19.10 -3.25
N ASN A 187 -11.85 -19.34 -2.29
CA ASN A 187 -13.19 -19.90 -2.54
C ASN A 187 -14.07 -18.80 -3.17
N ARG A 188 -14.56 -19.04 -4.37
CA ARG A 188 -15.33 -18.06 -5.16
C ARG A 188 -16.65 -17.61 -4.52
N GLN A 189 -17.24 -18.44 -3.65
CA GLN A 189 -18.53 -18.11 -3.00
C GLN A 189 -18.33 -17.36 -1.69
N THR A 190 -17.33 -17.77 -0.89
CA THR A 190 -17.09 -17.22 0.44
C THR A 190 -15.99 -16.16 0.44
N LEU A 191 -15.27 -16.00 -0.67
CA LEU A 191 -14.09 -15.16 -0.86
C LEU A 191 -12.93 -15.50 0.10
N ARG A 192 -13.07 -16.52 0.93
CA ARG A 192 -12.06 -16.93 1.91
C ARG A 192 -10.93 -17.72 1.26
N PRO A 193 -9.69 -17.61 1.76
CA PRO A 193 -8.59 -18.45 1.31
C PRO A 193 -8.91 -19.93 1.49
N ILE A 194 -8.66 -20.73 0.43
CA ILE A 194 -8.78 -22.19 0.51
C ILE A 194 -7.63 -22.75 1.33
N ASN A 195 -6.44 -22.25 1.07
CA ASN A 195 -5.22 -22.55 1.82
C ASN A 195 -4.52 -21.26 2.19
N VAL A 196 -3.80 -21.27 3.31
CA VAL A 196 -3.04 -20.14 3.80
C VAL A 196 -1.57 -20.50 3.98
N SER A 197 -0.70 -19.50 3.91
CA SER A 197 0.72 -19.63 4.14
C SER A 197 1.05 -19.96 5.60
N GLY A 198 2.20 -20.55 5.78
CA GLY A 198 2.76 -20.89 7.08
C GLY A 198 4.04 -21.70 6.92
N VAL A 199 4.64 -22.07 8.05
CA VAL A 199 5.83 -22.92 8.12
C VAL A 199 5.60 -24.08 9.09
N PRO A 200 6.22 -25.26 8.83
CA PRO A 200 6.19 -26.36 9.75
C PRO A 200 6.92 -26.03 11.07
N PRO A 201 6.86 -26.91 12.09
CA PRO A 201 7.64 -26.76 13.30
C PRO A 201 9.13 -26.58 13.01
N ASP A 202 9.72 -25.61 13.70
CA ASP A 202 11.12 -25.25 13.59
C ASP A 202 11.73 -24.94 14.98
N TYR A 203 12.95 -24.41 14.99
CA TYR A 203 13.64 -24.03 16.24
C TYR A 203 12.89 -22.95 17.02
N PHE A 204 12.20 -22.04 16.34
CA PHE A 204 11.48 -20.90 16.95
C PHE A 204 10.05 -21.27 17.37
N SER A 205 9.42 -22.24 16.71
CA SER A 205 8.05 -22.65 17.00
C SER A 205 7.88 -24.18 16.93
N LYS A 206 7.63 -24.79 18.09
CA LYS A 206 7.41 -26.26 18.18
C LYS A 206 6.16 -26.74 17.44
N THR A 207 5.19 -25.87 17.19
CA THR A 207 3.93 -26.19 16.50
C THR A 207 3.88 -25.65 15.06
N GLY A 208 4.96 -25.00 14.60
CA GLY A 208 4.96 -24.26 13.35
C GLY A 208 4.22 -22.91 13.48
N GLN A 209 4.11 -22.19 12.37
CA GLN A 209 3.44 -20.90 12.31
C GLN A 209 2.42 -20.89 11.16
N ARG A 210 1.25 -20.33 11.42
CA ARG A 210 0.22 -20.08 10.41
C ARG A 210 0.10 -18.57 10.19
N TRP A 211 0.55 -18.09 9.04
CA TRP A 211 0.60 -16.65 8.76
C TRP A 211 -0.71 -16.07 8.21
N GLY A 212 -1.54 -16.93 7.58
CA GLY A 212 -2.88 -16.51 7.15
C GLY A 212 -2.97 -15.83 5.79
N ASN A 213 -1.86 -15.60 5.11
CA ASN A 213 -1.86 -15.02 3.76
C ASN A 213 -2.43 -16.03 2.76
N PRO A 214 -3.21 -15.61 1.75
CA PRO A 214 -3.67 -16.51 0.69
C PRO A 214 -2.49 -17.00 -0.15
N LEU A 215 -2.55 -18.25 -0.62
CA LEU A 215 -1.57 -18.77 -1.57
C LEU A 215 -1.90 -18.28 -2.98
N TYR A 216 -0.87 -18.18 -3.83
CA TYR A 216 -1.04 -17.89 -5.26
C TYR A 216 -1.57 -19.12 -6.01
N ASN A 217 -2.34 -18.87 -7.06
CA ASN A 217 -2.95 -19.91 -7.90
C ASN A 217 -2.02 -20.33 -9.04
N TRP A 218 -0.77 -20.76 -8.71
CA TRP A 218 0.26 -21.15 -9.68
C TRP A 218 -0.18 -22.22 -10.69
N HIS A 219 -1.13 -23.08 -10.30
CA HIS A 219 -1.63 -24.19 -11.10
C HIS A 219 -3.02 -23.92 -11.68
N ALA A 220 -3.39 -22.63 -11.85
CA ALA A 220 -4.65 -22.30 -12.50
C ALA A 220 -4.73 -22.95 -13.89
N ARG A 221 -5.87 -23.56 -14.22
CA ARG A 221 -6.09 -24.16 -15.54
C ARG A 221 -6.37 -23.11 -16.62
N ASP A 222 -6.83 -21.94 -16.22
CA ASP A 222 -7.09 -20.82 -17.13
C ASP A 222 -5.78 -20.08 -17.43
N ALA A 223 -5.39 -20.08 -18.71
CA ALA A 223 -4.17 -19.41 -19.17
C ALA A 223 -4.17 -17.89 -18.89
N LYS A 224 -5.34 -17.26 -18.87
CA LYS A 224 -5.45 -15.82 -18.53
C LYS A 224 -5.08 -15.54 -17.08
N VAL A 225 -5.47 -16.43 -16.17
CA VAL A 225 -5.09 -16.32 -14.75
C VAL A 225 -3.59 -16.52 -14.57
N GLN A 226 -2.99 -17.44 -15.32
CA GLN A 226 -1.54 -17.62 -15.29
C GLN A 226 -0.80 -16.39 -15.84
N GLU A 227 -1.27 -15.83 -16.93
CA GLU A 227 -0.71 -14.60 -17.53
C GLU A 227 -0.86 -13.42 -16.56
N GLU A 228 -2.03 -13.24 -15.95
CA GLU A 228 -2.26 -12.19 -14.93
C GLU A 228 -1.30 -12.35 -13.75
N LEU A 229 -1.12 -13.56 -13.22
CA LEU A 229 -0.21 -13.86 -12.13
C LEU A 229 1.25 -13.51 -12.49
N HIS A 230 1.70 -13.90 -13.69
CA HIS A 230 3.04 -13.55 -14.16
C HIS A 230 3.23 -12.03 -14.31
N ASN A 231 2.24 -11.35 -14.90
CA ASN A 231 2.28 -9.90 -15.08
C ASN A 231 2.30 -9.17 -13.73
N TRP A 232 1.51 -9.63 -12.76
CA TRP A 232 1.50 -9.07 -11.42
C TRP A 232 2.87 -9.23 -10.73
N TRP A 233 3.49 -10.41 -10.80
CA TRP A 233 4.82 -10.65 -10.26
C TRP A 233 5.90 -9.83 -10.97
N THR A 234 5.83 -9.74 -12.29
CA THR A 234 6.76 -8.90 -13.07
C THR A 234 6.66 -7.44 -12.65
N ALA A 235 5.44 -6.91 -12.52
CA ALA A 235 5.22 -5.54 -12.05
C ALA A 235 5.78 -5.34 -10.63
N ARG A 236 5.58 -6.32 -9.73
CA ARG A 236 6.08 -6.26 -8.37
C ARG A 236 7.60 -6.22 -8.29
N PHE A 237 8.28 -7.07 -9.06
CA PHE A 237 9.75 -7.02 -9.15
C PHE A 237 10.23 -5.70 -9.75
N SER A 238 9.60 -5.24 -10.84
CA SER A 238 9.98 -3.97 -11.48
C SER A 238 9.87 -2.80 -10.48
N THR A 239 8.76 -2.73 -9.73
CA THR A 239 8.57 -1.68 -8.72
C THR A 239 9.60 -1.77 -7.59
N LEU A 240 9.97 -2.99 -7.15
CA LEU A 240 11.02 -3.15 -6.14
C LEU A 240 12.36 -2.62 -6.63
N PHE A 241 12.76 -2.98 -7.86
CA PHE A 241 14.04 -2.52 -8.44
C PHE A 241 14.08 -1.03 -8.79
N GLU A 242 12.95 -0.34 -8.81
CA GLU A 242 12.92 1.12 -8.83
C GLU A 242 13.21 1.74 -7.45
N LEU A 243 13.00 0.99 -6.37
CA LEU A 243 13.14 1.47 -5.00
C LEU A 243 14.49 1.11 -4.37
N VAL A 244 15.13 0.02 -4.80
CA VAL A 244 16.35 -0.52 -4.18
C VAL A 244 17.31 -1.03 -5.24
N ASP A 245 18.59 -1.15 -4.87
CA ASP A 245 19.67 -1.62 -5.77
C ASP A 245 19.76 -3.15 -5.83
N MET A 246 19.28 -3.84 -4.81
CA MET A 246 19.31 -5.30 -4.69
C MET A 246 18.17 -5.81 -3.82
#